data_ae3976c9c21e684ca00d99d602b9c5b1
#
_entry.id   ae3976c9c21e684ca00d99d602b9c5b1
#
_cell.length_a   1.000
_cell.length_b   1.000
_cell.length_c   1.000
_cell.angle_alpha   90.00
_cell.angle_beta   90.00
_cell.angle_gamma   90.00
#
_symmetry.space_group_name_H-M   'P 1'
#
loop_
_entity.id
_entity.type
_entity.pdbx_description
1 polymer ?
#
loop_
_entity_poly.entity_id
_entity_poly.type
_entity_poly.pdbx_seq_one_letter_code
_entity_poly.pdbx_strand_id
1 'polypeptide(L)'
;MLTETTITKLREMRLSVMASALKDQMSDPQFRNMAFEDRLGLLVDAEWNARKNNHLQKLIRQAAFSDPGACLENVEYLPDRNLKREELLRFGTCSYIQEHHNIILLGATGSGKTYLACALGMAAVRQFLTVKYIRLPDLLVEFHIARGDGSIRKLLTQYKKYSLLIIDEWLLYPLKETEARDLLEIMEARYKRASTILCSQFDIPGWAEKLSDPILADAICDRIVHDAYTIVIGGKESMRKRKGLQEI
;
A
#
# COMPACT_ATOMS: atom_id res chain seq x y z
N MET A 1 23.05 -41.46 -4.28
CA MET A 1 21.73 -42.06 -4.61
C MET A 1 20.63 -41.61 -3.63
N LEU A 2 20.62 -41.96 -2.33
CA LEU A 2 19.55 -41.50 -1.42
C LEU A 2 19.39 -39.98 -1.38
N THR A 3 20.49 -39.27 -1.42
CA THR A 3 20.53 -37.79 -1.35
C THR A 3 19.98 -37.10 -2.60
N GLU A 4 20.30 -37.60 -3.81
CA GLU A 4 19.73 -37.06 -5.06
C GLU A 4 18.23 -37.25 -5.12
N THR A 5 17.75 -38.42 -4.67
CA THR A 5 16.32 -38.71 -4.56
C THR A 5 15.62 -37.74 -3.58
N THR A 6 16.27 -37.43 -2.45
CA THR A 6 15.72 -36.47 -1.48
C THR A 6 15.67 -35.05 -2.05
N ILE A 7 16.73 -34.61 -2.73
CA ILE A 7 16.77 -33.29 -3.40
C ILE A 7 15.68 -33.17 -4.46
N THR A 8 15.45 -34.24 -5.26
CA THR A 8 14.40 -34.28 -6.26
C THR A 8 13.01 -34.17 -5.61
N LYS A 9 12.73 -34.94 -4.55
CA LYS A 9 11.47 -34.84 -3.79
C LYS A 9 11.24 -33.46 -3.19
N LEU A 10 12.26 -32.82 -2.63
CA LEU A 10 12.13 -31.45 -2.13
C LEU A 10 11.73 -30.46 -3.23
N ARG A 11 12.29 -30.62 -4.44
CA ARG A 11 11.92 -29.78 -5.59
C ARG A 11 10.47 -30.05 -6.06
N GLU A 12 10.05 -31.30 -6.11
CA GLU A 12 8.66 -31.69 -6.42
C GLU A 12 7.67 -31.12 -5.40
N MET A 13 8.05 -31.06 -4.13
CA MET A 13 7.30 -30.40 -3.04
C MET A 13 7.38 -28.87 -3.08
N ARG A 14 8.04 -28.29 -4.10
CA ARG A 14 8.29 -26.83 -4.24
C ARG A 14 9.11 -26.23 -3.09
N LEU A 15 10.03 -26.99 -2.53
CA LEU A 15 11.00 -26.57 -1.53
C LEU A 15 12.38 -26.38 -2.18
N SER A 16 12.44 -25.56 -3.24
CA SER A 16 13.62 -25.44 -4.09
C SER A 16 14.81 -24.80 -3.39
N VAL A 17 14.57 -23.84 -2.49
CA VAL A 17 15.64 -23.17 -1.73
C VAL A 17 16.21 -24.13 -0.69
N MET A 18 15.37 -24.88 0.01
CA MET A 18 15.78 -25.92 0.93
C MET A 18 16.58 -27.02 0.23
N ALA A 19 16.17 -27.41 -1.00
CA ALA A 19 16.90 -28.39 -1.81
C ALA A 19 18.30 -27.88 -2.20
N SER A 20 18.43 -26.60 -2.54
CA SER A 20 19.74 -25.98 -2.83
C SER A 20 20.59 -25.91 -1.58
N ALA A 21 20.07 -25.40 -0.47
CA ALA A 21 20.78 -25.30 0.80
C ALA A 21 21.24 -26.67 1.32
N LEU A 22 20.44 -27.74 1.13
CA LEU A 22 20.85 -29.11 1.46
C LEU A 22 22.06 -29.55 0.63
N LYS A 23 22.07 -29.25 -0.67
CA LYS A 23 23.20 -29.56 -1.55
C LYS A 23 24.47 -28.82 -1.11
N ASP A 24 24.33 -27.54 -0.75
CA ASP A 24 25.44 -26.70 -0.28
C ASP A 24 26.00 -27.25 1.06
N GLN A 25 25.12 -27.60 2.03
CA GLN A 25 25.55 -28.22 3.29
C GLN A 25 26.31 -29.54 3.12
N MET A 26 26.00 -30.27 2.05
CA MET A 26 26.68 -31.55 1.79
C MET A 26 28.07 -31.37 1.20
N SER A 27 28.31 -30.30 0.45
CA SER A 27 29.58 -30.00 -0.18
C SER A 27 30.52 -29.20 0.72
N ASP A 28 30.00 -28.47 1.71
CA ASP A 28 30.79 -27.60 2.59
C ASP A 28 31.23 -28.36 3.88
N PRO A 29 32.57 -28.48 4.10
CA PRO A 29 33.11 -29.12 5.30
C PRO A 29 32.67 -28.52 6.63
N GLN A 30 32.27 -27.23 6.65
CA GLN A 30 31.85 -26.55 7.87
C GLN A 30 30.63 -27.24 8.53
N PHE A 31 29.77 -27.87 7.75
CA PHE A 31 28.57 -28.54 8.25
C PHE A 31 28.82 -29.95 8.80
N ARG A 32 30.04 -30.53 8.66
CA ARG A 32 30.32 -31.91 9.07
C ARG A 32 30.21 -32.13 10.59
N ASN A 33 30.57 -31.10 11.34
CA ASN A 33 30.59 -31.17 12.83
C ASN A 33 29.37 -30.52 13.47
N MET A 34 28.42 -30.03 12.66
CA MET A 34 27.19 -29.41 13.16
C MET A 34 26.14 -30.46 13.47
N ALA A 35 25.41 -30.30 14.58
CA ALA A 35 24.34 -31.22 14.96
C ALA A 35 23.24 -31.24 13.87
N PHE A 36 22.55 -32.38 13.78
CA PHE A 36 21.51 -32.55 12.75
C PHE A 36 20.39 -31.52 12.91
N GLU A 37 19.97 -31.25 14.14
CA GLU A 37 18.90 -30.28 14.47
C GLU A 37 19.24 -28.87 13.98
N ASP A 38 20.47 -28.45 14.21
CA ASP A 38 20.93 -27.12 13.74
C ASP A 38 20.96 -27.04 12.20
N ARG A 39 21.46 -28.09 11.56
CA ARG A 39 21.48 -28.18 10.09
C ARG A 39 20.07 -28.17 9.50
N LEU A 40 19.13 -28.90 10.10
CA LEU A 40 17.74 -28.91 9.69
C LEU A 40 17.10 -27.52 9.88
N GLY A 41 17.37 -26.88 11.03
CA GLY A 41 16.92 -25.52 11.30
C GLY A 41 17.33 -24.54 10.21
N LEU A 42 18.61 -24.54 9.82
CA LEU A 42 19.13 -23.69 8.74
C LEU A 42 18.44 -23.96 7.39
N LEU A 43 18.12 -25.22 7.07
CA LEU A 43 17.42 -25.57 5.83
C LEU A 43 15.98 -25.04 5.83
N VAL A 44 15.27 -25.17 6.95
CA VAL A 44 13.91 -24.66 7.12
C VAL A 44 13.88 -23.13 7.05
N ASP A 45 14.82 -22.49 7.75
CA ASP A 45 14.93 -21.02 7.75
C ASP A 45 15.22 -20.46 6.37
N ALA A 46 16.08 -21.11 5.59
CA ALA A 46 16.37 -20.70 4.22
C ALA A 46 15.11 -20.69 3.34
N GLU A 47 14.33 -21.75 3.35
CA GLU A 47 13.08 -21.83 2.57
C GLU A 47 12.01 -20.86 3.10
N TRP A 48 11.86 -20.78 4.42
CA TRP A 48 10.90 -19.89 5.07
C TRP A 48 11.17 -18.41 4.73
N ASN A 49 12.40 -17.96 4.88
CA ASN A 49 12.80 -16.60 4.58
C ASN A 49 12.63 -16.28 3.09
N ALA A 50 13.00 -17.21 2.20
CA ALA A 50 12.80 -17.05 0.77
C ALA A 50 11.31 -16.92 0.41
N ARG A 51 10.43 -17.72 1.00
CA ARG A 51 8.98 -17.64 0.78
C ARG A 51 8.40 -16.34 1.29
N LYS A 52 8.77 -15.92 2.51
CA LYS A 52 8.36 -14.62 3.05
C LYS A 52 8.80 -13.48 2.16
N ASN A 53 10.05 -13.50 1.72
CA ASN A 53 10.60 -12.45 0.85
C ASN A 53 9.88 -12.42 -0.52
N ASN A 54 9.67 -13.58 -1.14
CA ASN A 54 8.92 -13.68 -2.39
C ASN A 54 7.46 -13.18 -2.24
N HIS A 55 6.81 -13.49 -1.13
CA HIS A 55 5.47 -12.99 -0.82
C HIS A 55 5.47 -11.45 -0.67
N LEU A 56 6.41 -10.90 0.09
CA LEU A 56 6.58 -9.46 0.24
C LEU A 56 6.79 -8.76 -1.11
N GLN A 57 7.70 -9.27 -1.93
CA GLN A 57 7.95 -8.73 -3.27
C GLN A 57 6.71 -8.80 -4.18
N LYS A 58 5.90 -9.85 -4.05
CA LYS A 58 4.62 -9.96 -4.75
C LYS A 58 3.64 -8.88 -4.31
N LEU A 59 3.50 -8.65 -3.00
CA LEU A 59 2.62 -7.61 -2.46
C LEU A 59 3.06 -6.21 -2.89
N ILE A 60 4.36 -5.90 -2.86
CA ILE A 60 4.91 -4.63 -3.34
C ILE A 60 4.54 -4.40 -4.81
N ARG A 61 4.74 -5.40 -5.67
CA ARG A 61 4.37 -5.29 -7.10
C ARG A 61 2.86 -5.10 -7.29
N GLN A 62 2.04 -5.81 -6.52
CA GLN A 62 0.57 -5.72 -6.61
C GLN A 62 0.04 -4.38 -6.11
N ALA A 63 0.70 -3.77 -5.14
CA ALA A 63 0.34 -2.46 -4.62
C ALA A 63 0.46 -1.36 -5.67
N ALA A 64 1.35 -1.50 -6.64
CA ALA A 64 1.58 -0.55 -7.75
C ALA A 64 1.84 0.89 -7.25
N PHE A 65 2.68 1.04 -6.23
CA PHE A 65 3.02 2.35 -5.69
C PHE A 65 3.62 3.28 -6.75
N SER A 66 3.25 4.56 -6.71
CA SER A 66 3.88 5.61 -7.51
C SER A 66 5.36 5.81 -7.12
N ASP A 67 5.69 5.62 -5.84
CA ASP A 67 7.05 5.64 -5.33
C ASP A 67 7.30 4.37 -4.49
N PRO A 68 7.81 3.29 -5.10
CA PRO A 68 8.08 2.04 -4.38
C PRO A 68 9.29 2.13 -3.43
N GLY A 69 10.08 3.20 -3.50
CA GLY A 69 11.19 3.49 -2.58
C GLY A 69 10.78 4.30 -1.36
N ALA A 70 9.53 4.75 -1.28
CA ALA A 70 9.06 5.55 -0.16
C ALA A 70 9.07 4.76 1.15
N CYS A 71 9.59 5.37 2.21
CA CYS A 71 9.59 4.81 3.55
C CYS A 71 9.45 5.90 4.61
N LEU A 72 8.87 5.54 5.76
CA LEU A 72 8.61 6.48 6.86
C LEU A 72 9.91 7.01 7.49
N GLU A 73 10.95 6.21 7.47
CA GLU A 73 12.27 6.54 7.99
C GLU A 73 12.91 7.72 7.27
N ASN A 74 12.59 7.91 5.98
CA ASN A 74 13.11 8.97 5.12
C ASN A 74 12.19 10.20 5.02
N VAL A 75 11.12 10.27 5.84
CA VAL A 75 10.26 11.45 5.88
C VAL A 75 11.00 12.60 6.54
N GLU A 76 11.04 13.75 5.87
CA GLU A 76 11.65 14.97 6.42
C GLU A 76 10.64 15.73 7.27
N TYR A 77 11.01 15.96 8.55
CA TYR A 77 10.20 16.65 9.55
C TYR A 77 10.64 18.11 9.69
N LEU A 78 10.53 18.87 8.61
CA LEU A 78 10.86 20.30 8.64
C LEU A 78 9.76 21.08 9.36
N PRO A 79 10.12 22.17 10.08
CA PRO A 79 9.15 22.93 10.89
C PRO A 79 7.96 23.48 10.12
N ASP A 80 8.15 23.84 8.85
CA ASP A 80 7.10 24.37 7.97
C ASP A 80 6.14 23.31 7.43
N ARG A 81 6.47 22.01 7.58
CA ARG A 81 5.64 20.92 7.06
C ARG A 81 4.51 20.49 7.98
N ASN A 82 4.48 20.92 9.22
CA ASN A 82 3.47 20.54 10.21
C ASN A 82 3.30 19.00 10.37
N LEU A 83 4.39 18.24 10.20
CA LEU A 83 4.39 16.79 10.37
C LEU A 83 4.96 16.42 11.74
N LYS A 84 4.23 15.63 12.50
CA LYS A 84 4.66 15.10 13.79
C LYS A 84 5.22 13.71 13.64
N ARG A 85 6.50 13.52 14.01
CA ARG A 85 7.19 12.23 13.87
C ARG A 85 6.49 11.11 14.64
N GLU A 86 6.07 11.38 15.86
CA GLU A 86 5.41 10.38 16.72
C GLU A 86 4.09 9.89 16.12
N GLU A 87 3.32 10.81 15.53
CA GLU A 87 2.06 10.47 14.87
C GLU A 87 2.28 9.58 13.65
N LEU A 88 3.26 9.90 12.80
CA LEU A 88 3.60 9.07 11.63
C LEU A 88 4.16 7.71 12.02
N LEU A 89 4.97 7.62 13.08
CA LEU A 89 5.45 6.34 13.60
C LEU A 89 4.28 5.49 14.13
N ARG A 90 3.31 6.11 14.79
CA ARG A 90 2.07 5.42 15.21
C ARG A 90 1.30 4.86 14.02
N PHE A 91 1.12 5.63 12.95
CA PHE A 91 0.51 5.10 11.72
C PHE A 91 1.34 3.99 11.07
N GLY A 92 2.66 4.04 11.18
CA GLY A 92 3.57 2.97 10.74
C GLY A 92 3.34 1.63 11.41
N THR A 93 2.73 1.58 12.59
CA THR A 93 2.30 0.32 13.25
C THR A 93 1.10 -0.33 12.58
N CYS A 94 0.42 0.37 11.65
CA CYS A 94 -0.77 -0.08 10.94
C CYS A 94 -1.98 -0.43 11.83
N SER A 95 -2.03 0.02 13.09
CA SER A 95 -3.18 -0.20 13.98
C SER A 95 -4.47 0.39 13.40
N TYR A 96 -4.38 1.57 12.73
CA TYR A 96 -5.53 2.18 12.07
C TYR A 96 -6.17 1.30 11.00
N ILE A 97 -5.39 0.40 10.36
CA ILE A 97 -5.92 -0.55 9.37
C ILE A 97 -6.72 -1.65 10.06
N GLN A 98 -6.27 -2.12 11.22
CA GLN A 98 -6.99 -3.12 12.02
C GLN A 98 -8.29 -2.57 12.59
N GLU A 99 -8.30 -1.28 12.93
CA GLU A 99 -9.46 -0.53 13.43
C GLU A 99 -10.36 0.00 12.31
N HIS A 100 -9.97 -0.21 11.04
CA HIS A 100 -10.69 0.25 9.84
C HIS A 100 -10.85 1.77 9.73
N HIS A 101 -9.94 2.54 10.33
CA HIS A 101 -9.91 3.98 10.19
C HIS A 101 -9.24 4.43 8.89
N ASN A 102 -9.69 5.55 8.36
CA ASN A 102 -9.14 6.18 7.16
C ASN A 102 -8.05 7.19 7.52
N ILE A 103 -7.25 7.59 6.52
CA ILE A 103 -6.32 8.72 6.63
C ILE A 103 -6.58 9.67 5.47
N ILE A 104 -6.72 10.96 5.78
CA ILE A 104 -6.84 12.04 4.81
C ILE A 104 -5.56 12.86 4.85
N LEU A 105 -4.83 12.88 3.73
CA LEU A 105 -3.63 13.69 3.54
C LEU A 105 -3.99 14.95 2.74
N LEU A 106 -3.97 16.10 3.40
CA LEU A 106 -4.26 17.40 2.79
C LEU A 106 -2.98 18.20 2.58
N GLY A 107 -2.92 18.98 1.52
CA GLY A 107 -1.82 19.91 1.28
C GLY A 107 -1.66 20.29 -0.18
N ALA A 108 -0.88 21.34 -0.45
CA ALA A 108 -0.62 21.84 -1.80
C ALA A 108 0.10 20.82 -2.69
N THR A 109 0.10 21.06 -4.00
CA THR A 109 0.90 20.28 -4.95
C THR A 109 2.37 20.30 -4.55
N GLY A 110 3.01 19.13 -4.56
CA GLY A 110 4.43 19.01 -4.17
C GLY A 110 4.69 18.99 -2.66
N SER A 111 3.68 19.04 -1.79
CA SER A 111 3.89 18.95 -0.32
C SER A 111 4.36 17.58 0.16
N GLY A 112 4.34 16.54 -0.69
CA GLY A 112 4.81 15.19 -0.35
C GLY A 112 3.70 14.23 0.08
N LYS A 113 2.41 14.52 -0.22
CA LYS A 113 1.27 13.63 0.07
C LYS A 113 1.46 12.23 -0.52
N THR A 114 1.74 12.16 -1.81
CA THR A 114 1.97 10.89 -2.53
C THR A 114 3.09 10.07 -1.90
N TYR A 115 4.22 10.73 -1.57
CA TYR A 115 5.34 10.07 -0.89
C TYR A 115 4.90 9.48 0.45
N LEU A 116 4.23 10.29 1.28
CA LEU A 116 3.76 9.85 2.60
C LEU A 116 2.73 8.72 2.50
N ALA A 117 1.80 8.80 1.56
CA ALA A 117 0.83 7.73 1.31
C ALA A 117 1.51 6.42 0.89
N CYS A 118 2.51 6.49 -0.02
CA CYS A 118 3.31 5.34 -0.42
C CYS A 118 4.14 4.78 0.74
N ALA A 119 4.71 5.64 1.60
CA ALA A 119 5.47 5.22 2.77
C ALA A 119 4.60 4.49 3.81
N LEU A 120 3.38 4.98 4.08
CA LEU A 120 2.39 4.29 4.92
C LEU A 120 1.93 2.97 4.28
N GLY A 121 1.70 2.97 2.97
CA GLY A 121 1.39 1.76 2.21
C GLY A 121 2.52 0.73 2.27
N MET A 122 3.77 1.16 2.16
CA MET A 122 4.94 0.28 2.30
C MET A 122 5.06 -0.31 3.71
N ALA A 123 4.77 0.48 4.76
CA ALA A 123 4.71 -0.02 6.13
C ALA A 123 3.65 -1.13 6.27
N ALA A 124 2.48 -0.97 5.64
CA ALA A 124 1.43 -1.99 5.62
C ALA A 124 1.85 -3.26 4.86
N VAL A 125 2.49 -3.12 3.70
CA VAL A 125 2.98 -4.28 2.91
C VAL A 125 4.07 -5.04 3.66
N ARG A 126 4.94 -4.36 4.41
CA ARG A 126 5.94 -5.00 5.28
C ARG A 126 5.32 -5.86 6.39
N GLN A 127 4.06 -5.57 6.76
CA GLN A 127 3.25 -6.40 7.67
C GLN A 127 2.38 -7.43 6.91
N PHE A 128 2.66 -7.67 5.64
CA PHE A 128 1.95 -8.60 4.77
C PHE A 128 0.46 -8.24 4.53
N LEU A 129 0.08 -6.99 4.75
CA LEU A 129 -1.25 -6.50 4.39
C LEU A 129 -1.35 -6.25 2.88
N THR A 130 -2.53 -6.46 2.33
CA THR A 130 -2.79 -6.20 0.91
C THR A 130 -3.07 -4.72 0.69
N VAL A 131 -2.26 -4.09 -0.15
CA VAL A 131 -2.37 -2.65 -0.46
C VAL A 131 -2.59 -2.45 -1.95
N LYS A 132 -3.37 -1.45 -2.32
CA LYS A 132 -3.48 -0.94 -3.68
C LYS A 132 -3.34 0.57 -3.67
N TYR A 133 -2.40 1.08 -4.45
CA TYR A 133 -2.30 2.49 -4.80
C TYR A 133 -2.91 2.70 -6.18
N ILE A 134 -3.68 3.76 -6.32
CA ILE A 134 -4.23 4.21 -7.61
C ILE A 134 -4.48 5.72 -7.56
N ARG A 135 -4.34 6.40 -8.69
CA ARG A 135 -4.80 7.77 -8.84
C ARG A 135 -6.30 7.77 -9.14
N LEU A 136 -7.02 8.76 -8.63
CA LEU A 136 -8.47 8.83 -8.89
C LEU A 136 -8.83 8.82 -10.38
N PRO A 137 -8.15 9.56 -11.26
CA PRO A 137 -8.45 9.48 -12.70
C PRO A 137 -8.31 8.07 -13.27
N ASP A 138 -7.28 7.33 -12.86
CA ASP A 138 -7.04 5.96 -13.33
C ASP A 138 -8.11 5.00 -12.83
N LEU A 139 -8.56 5.17 -11.58
CA LEU A 139 -9.67 4.42 -10.99
C LEU A 139 -10.98 4.64 -11.77
N LEU A 140 -11.27 5.89 -12.16
CA LEU A 140 -12.47 6.20 -12.96
C LEU A 140 -12.40 5.57 -14.35
N VAL A 141 -11.22 5.49 -14.96
CA VAL A 141 -11.02 4.77 -16.24
C VAL A 141 -11.29 3.27 -16.05
N GLU A 142 -10.79 2.65 -14.96
CA GLU A 142 -11.10 1.24 -14.67
C GLU A 142 -12.61 1.00 -14.52
N PHE A 143 -13.34 1.92 -13.85
CA PHE A 143 -14.81 1.84 -13.75
C PHE A 143 -15.49 1.96 -15.10
N HIS A 144 -15.06 2.92 -15.92
CA HIS A 144 -15.63 3.12 -17.24
C HIS A 144 -15.50 1.86 -18.12
N ILE A 145 -14.31 1.25 -18.13
CA ILE A 145 -14.06 -0.01 -18.83
C ILE A 145 -14.95 -1.13 -18.29
N ALA A 146 -14.99 -1.29 -16.95
CA ALA A 146 -15.74 -2.36 -16.29
C ALA A 146 -17.27 -2.24 -16.49
N ARG A 147 -17.78 -1.02 -16.69
CA ARG A 147 -19.19 -0.82 -17.09
C ARG A 147 -19.42 -1.21 -18.53
N GLY A 148 -18.49 -0.91 -19.44
CA GLY A 148 -18.58 -1.25 -20.86
C GLY A 148 -18.55 -2.76 -21.13
N ASP A 149 -17.76 -3.51 -20.38
CA ASP A 149 -17.61 -4.96 -20.54
C ASP A 149 -18.42 -5.80 -19.53
N GLY A 150 -19.19 -5.15 -18.64
CA GLY A 150 -20.03 -5.81 -17.63
C GLY A 150 -19.28 -6.39 -16.43
N SER A 151 -17.97 -6.10 -16.25
CA SER A 151 -17.14 -6.64 -15.17
C SER A 151 -17.19 -5.84 -13.86
N ILE A 152 -18.07 -4.84 -13.75
CA ILE A 152 -18.15 -3.91 -12.61
C ILE A 152 -18.21 -4.62 -11.25
N ARG A 153 -18.96 -5.71 -11.12
CA ARG A 153 -19.06 -6.48 -9.87
C ARG A 153 -17.73 -7.13 -9.48
N LYS A 154 -16.94 -7.56 -10.46
CA LYS A 154 -15.62 -8.13 -10.26
C LYS A 154 -14.64 -7.07 -9.79
N LEU A 155 -14.67 -5.87 -10.39
CA LEU A 155 -13.87 -4.72 -10.01
C LEU A 155 -14.16 -4.30 -8.57
N LEU A 156 -15.42 -4.08 -8.21
CA LEU A 156 -15.82 -3.74 -6.83
C LEU A 156 -15.37 -4.81 -5.82
N THR A 157 -15.52 -6.10 -6.17
CA THR A 157 -15.06 -7.21 -5.31
C THR A 157 -13.55 -7.17 -5.12
N GLN A 158 -12.78 -6.79 -6.14
CA GLN A 158 -11.34 -6.65 -6.05
C GLN A 158 -10.95 -5.50 -5.11
N TYR A 159 -11.53 -4.30 -5.29
CA TYR A 159 -11.22 -3.13 -4.46
C TYR A 159 -11.67 -3.31 -3.00
N LYS A 160 -12.72 -4.07 -2.75
CA LYS A 160 -13.19 -4.43 -1.40
C LYS A 160 -12.18 -5.31 -0.62
N LYS A 161 -11.37 -6.12 -1.30
CA LYS A 161 -10.45 -7.09 -0.67
C LYS A 161 -9.15 -6.48 -0.18
N TYR A 162 -8.76 -5.30 -0.65
CA TYR A 162 -7.54 -4.67 -0.18
C TYR A 162 -7.70 -4.18 1.26
N SER A 163 -6.76 -4.56 2.13
CA SER A 163 -6.72 -4.07 3.52
C SER A 163 -6.55 -2.56 3.57
N LEU A 164 -5.76 -2.02 2.64
CA LEU A 164 -5.54 -0.59 2.48
C LEU A 164 -5.67 -0.20 1.00
N LEU A 165 -6.53 0.78 0.72
CA LEU A 165 -6.65 1.44 -0.58
C LEU A 165 -6.09 2.85 -0.48
N ILE A 166 -5.16 3.21 -1.36
CA ILE A 166 -4.62 4.56 -1.45
C ILE A 166 -5.14 5.18 -2.74
N ILE A 167 -5.93 6.25 -2.62
CA ILE A 167 -6.44 7.00 -3.76
C ILE A 167 -5.74 8.36 -3.77
N ASP A 168 -4.86 8.55 -4.72
CA ASP A 168 -4.15 9.81 -4.92
C ASP A 168 -4.90 10.74 -5.89
N GLU A 169 -4.57 12.03 -5.88
CA GLU A 169 -5.24 13.08 -6.67
C GLU A 169 -6.77 13.13 -6.41
N TRP A 170 -7.16 12.90 -5.14
CA TRP A 170 -8.56 12.88 -4.72
C TRP A 170 -9.26 14.19 -5.05
N LEU A 171 -10.30 14.10 -5.90
CA LEU A 171 -11.15 15.21 -6.34
C LEU A 171 -10.37 16.41 -6.91
N LEU A 172 -9.26 16.13 -7.63
CA LEU A 172 -8.48 17.19 -8.29
C LEU A 172 -9.32 17.93 -9.35
N TYR A 173 -10.23 17.22 -10.00
CA TYR A 173 -11.18 17.76 -10.98
C TYR A 173 -12.62 17.47 -10.55
N PRO A 174 -13.60 18.30 -11.00
CA PRO A 174 -15.01 17.98 -10.79
C PRO A 174 -15.40 16.66 -11.44
N LEU A 175 -16.22 15.88 -10.73
CA LEU A 175 -16.71 14.59 -11.20
C LEU A 175 -18.11 14.71 -11.83
N LYS A 176 -18.38 13.83 -12.78
CA LYS A 176 -19.74 13.59 -13.28
C LYS A 176 -20.53 12.79 -12.24
N GLU A 177 -21.84 12.88 -12.29
CA GLU A 177 -22.73 12.14 -11.37
C GLU A 177 -22.48 10.63 -11.40
N THR A 178 -22.25 10.05 -12.59
CA THR A 178 -21.96 8.62 -12.73
C THR A 178 -20.63 8.22 -12.05
N GLU A 179 -19.60 9.07 -12.13
CA GLU A 179 -18.31 8.87 -11.49
C GLU A 179 -18.42 8.99 -9.98
N ALA A 180 -19.21 9.96 -9.49
CA ALA A 180 -19.48 10.10 -8.05
C ALA A 180 -20.23 8.88 -7.49
N ARG A 181 -21.19 8.31 -8.23
CA ARG A 181 -21.89 7.06 -7.86
C ARG A 181 -20.91 5.88 -7.80
N ASP A 182 -19.98 5.76 -8.75
CA ASP A 182 -18.95 4.70 -8.73
C ASP A 182 -18.05 4.81 -7.49
N LEU A 183 -17.67 6.02 -7.11
CA LEU A 183 -16.92 6.26 -5.88
C LEU A 183 -17.72 5.88 -4.63
N LEU A 184 -18.99 6.27 -4.57
CA LEU A 184 -19.87 5.91 -3.45
C LEU A 184 -19.93 4.39 -3.26
N GLU A 185 -20.07 3.62 -4.35
CA GLU A 185 -20.08 2.14 -4.29
C GLU A 185 -18.77 1.58 -3.68
N ILE A 186 -17.60 2.12 -4.01
CA ILE A 186 -16.35 1.70 -3.37
C ILE A 186 -16.32 2.08 -1.90
N MET A 187 -16.68 3.34 -1.56
CA MET A 187 -16.64 3.81 -0.18
C MET A 187 -17.61 3.01 0.69
N GLU A 188 -18.82 2.74 0.21
CA GLU A 188 -19.80 1.90 0.89
C GLU A 188 -19.29 0.48 1.10
N ALA A 189 -18.69 -0.13 0.07
CA ALA A 189 -18.17 -1.49 0.16
C ALA A 189 -17.02 -1.63 1.18
N ARG A 190 -16.32 -0.51 1.47
CA ARG A 190 -15.15 -0.47 2.38
C ARG A 190 -15.49 0.09 3.76
N TYR A 191 -16.57 0.83 3.90
CA TYR A 191 -16.97 1.48 5.15
C TYR A 191 -16.97 0.51 6.32
N LYS A 192 -16.24 0.82 7.40
CA LYS A 192 -16.04 0.00 8.61
C LYS A 192 -15.53 -1.44 8.35
N ARG A 193 -14.88 -1.69 7.22
CA ARG A 193 -14.36 -3.01 6.83
C ARG A 193 -12.92 -2.99 6.37
N ALA A 194 -12.45 -1.87 5.86
CA ALA A 194 -11.09 -1.70 5.37
C ALA A 194 -10.74 -0.21 5.30
N SER A 195 -9.46 0.10 5.45
CA SER A 195 -8.97 1.49 5.50
C SER A 195 -8.67 2.06 4.13
N THR A 196 -8.86 3.37 4.00
CA THR A 196 -8.53 4.11 2.79
C THR A 196 -7.67 5.33 3.14
N ILE A 197 -6.62 5.57 2.34
CA ILE A 197 -5.84 6.83 2.38
C ILE A 197 -6.24 7.67 1.19
N LEU A 198 -6.63 8.91 1.43
CA LEU A 198 -6.98 9.88 0.41
C LEU A 198 -5.97 11.02 0.39
N CYS A 199 -5.40 11.32 -0.78
CA CYS A 199 -4.49 12.45 -0.97
C CYS A 199 -5.20 13.56 -1.73
N SER A 200 -5.52 14.67 -1.07
CA SER A 200 -6.25 15.80 -1.67
C SER A 200 -5.50 17.12 -1.55
N GLN A 201 -5.72 17.98 -2.51
CA GLN A 201 -5.28 19.40 -2.45
C GLN A 201 -6.36 20.29 -1.83
N PHE A 202 -7.59 19.83 -1.83
CA PHE A 202 -8.74 20.55 -1.30
C PHE A 202 -9.10 19.99 0.07
N ASP A 203 -9.58 20.86 0.94
CA ASP A 203 -10.18 20.49 2.22
C ASP A 203 -11.56 19.82 2.01
N ILE A 204 -12.12 19.32 3.09
CA ILE A 204 -13.39 18.57 3.05
C ILE A 204 -14.55 19.43 2.50
N PRO A 205 -14.72 20.71 2.87
CA PRO A 205 -15.70 21.59 2.24
C PRO A 205 -15.49 21.73 0.72
N GLY A 206 -14.24 21.84 0.26
CA GLY A 206 -13.90 21.91 -1.15
C GLY A 206 -14.20 20.61 -1.93
N TRP A 207 -14.34 19.47 -1.26
CA TRP A 207 -14.75 18.23 -1.91
C TRP A 207 -16.20 18.30 -2.40
N ALA A 208 -17.10 18.91 -1.61
CA ALA A 208 -18.50 19.06 -1.98
C ALA A 208 -18.68 19.83 -3.28
N GLU A 209 -17.84 20.84 -3.52
CA GLU A 209 -17.84 21.62 -4.78
C GLU A 209 -17.40 20.81 -6.01
N LYS A 210 -16.63 19.73 -5.80
CA LYS A 210 -16.14 18.85 -6.88
C LYS A 210 -17.08 17.70 -7.20
N LEU A 211 -18.03 17.43 -6.33
CA LEU A 211 -19.05 16.42 -6.51
C LEU A 211 -20.32 17.12 -7.01
N SER A 212 -20.80 16.71 -8.18
CA SER A 212 -21.89 17.40 -8.90
C SER A 212 -23.26 17.32 -8.20
N ASP A 213 -23.44 16.37 -7.28
CA ASP A 213 -24.68 16.15 -6.54
C ASP A 213 -24.43 16.31 -5.03
N PRO A 214 -25.10 17.24 -4.33
CA PRO A 214 -24.94 17.44 -2.89
C PRO A 214 -25.26 16.20 -2.04
N ILE A 215 -26.23 15.38 -2.46
CA ILE A 215 -26.63 14.16 -1.73
C ILE A 215 -25.51 13.11 -1.83
N LEU A 216 -24.92 12.94 -3.01
CA LEU A 216 -23.79 12.05 -3.21
C LEU A 216 -22.54 12.56 -2.47
N ALA A 217 -22.33 13.88 -2.46
CA ALA A 217 -21.23 14.50 -1.72
C ALA A 217 -21.34 14.22 -0.22
N ASP A 218 -22.51 14.45 0.36
CA ASP A 218 -22.76 14.17 1.78
C ASP A 218 -22.57 12.69 2.10
N ALA A 219 -23.14 11.81 1.28
CA ALA A 219 -23.01 10.36 1.45
C ALA A 219 -21.57 9.85 1.36
N ILE A 220 -20.76 10.39 0.46
CA ILE A 220 -19.33 10.02 0.31
C ILE A 220 -18.53 10.55 1.51
N CYS A 221 -18.73 11.84 1.87
CA CYS A 221 -18.04 12.47 2.98
C CYS A 221 -18.34 11.79 4.31
N ASP A 222 -19.60 11.45 4.58
CA ASP A 222 -20.02 10.74 5.79
C ASP A 222 -19.24 9.43 6.00
N ARG A 223 -19.06 8.63 4.95
CA ARG A 223 -18.36 7.35 5.00
C ARG A 223 -16.85 7.45 5.16
N ILE A 224 -16.29 8.61 4.81
CA ILE A 224 -14.83 8.80 4.81
C ILE A 224 -14.39 9.53 6.07
N VAL A 225 -15.05 10.65 6.40
CA VAL A 225 -14.53 11.67 7.30
C VAL A 225 -14.68 11.30 8.77
N HIS A 226 -15.82 10.71 9.15
CA HIS A 226 -16.13 10.44 10.56
C HIS A 226 -15.17 9.44 11.22
N ASP A 227 -14.62 8.51 10.45
CA ASP A 227 -13.64 7.51 10.92
C ASP A 227 -12.24 7.78 10.32
N ALA A 228 -11.84 9.06 10.15
CA ALA A 228 -10.58 9.41 9.51
C ALA A 228 -9.67 10.28 10.38
N TYR A 229 -8.37 9.98 10.33
CA TYR A 229 -7.31 10.88 10.78
C TYR A 229 -6.97 11.84 9.65
N THR A 230 -6.97 13.15 9.93
CA THR A 230 -6.61 14.17 8.93
C THR A 230 -5.21 14.72 9.22
N ILE A 231 -4.32 14.62 8.26
CA ILE A 231 -2.95 15.15 8.31
C ILE A 231 -2.84 16.27 7.29
N VAL A 232 -2.64 17.49 7.77
CA VAL A 232 -2.42 18.66 6.91
C VAL A 232 -0.93 18.87 6.74
N ILE A 233 -0.43 18.67 5.53
CA ILE A 233 0.98 18.81 5.19
C ILE A 233 1.22 20.22 4.68
N GLY A 234 1.90 21.03 5.50
CA GLY A 234 2.36 22.36 5.14
C GLY A 234 3.58 22.32 4.21
N GLY A 235 4.15 23.48 3.98
CA GLY A 235 5.40 23.69 3.28
C GLY A 235 5.37 24.95 2.43
N LYS A 236 6.38 25.82 2.59
CA LYS A 236 6.55 27.04 1.80
C LYS A 236 7.04 26.74 0.38
N GLU A 237 7.77 25.62 0.22
CA GLU A 237 8.31 25.17 -1.06
C GLU A 237 7.93 23.72 -1.36
N SER A 238 7.73 23.45 -2.65
CA SER A 238 7.51 22.08 -3.13
C SER A 238 8.71 21.17 -2.83
N MET A 239 8.46 19.98 -2.31
CA MET A 239 9.50 18.95 -2.08
C MET A 239 10.19 18.53 -3.39
N ARG A 240 9.49 18.64 -4.53
CA ARG A 240 10.09 18.41 -5.86
C ARG A 240 11.15 19.47 -6.17
N LYS A 241 10.91 20.75 -5.81
CA LYS A 241 11.88 21.83 -5.99
C LYS A 241 13.08 21.65 -5.05
N ARG A 242 12.84 21.27 -3.77
CA ARG A 242 13.90 21.03 -2.78
C ARG A 242 14.83 19.87 -3.15
N LYS A 243 14.28 18.82 -3.76
CA LYS A 243 15.03 17.61 -4.17
C LYS A 243 15.46 17.61 -5.64
N GLY A 244 15.03 18.61 -6.41
CA GLY A 244 15.42 18.78 -7.81
C GLY A 244 16.86 19.25 -7.97
N LEU A 245 17.33 19.24 -9.21
CA LEU A 245 18.63 19.83 -9.56
C LEU A 245 18.61 21.31 -9.16
N GLN A 246 19.51 21.69 -8.24
CA GLN A 246 19.75 23.11 -7.99
C GLN A 246 20.49 23.65 -9.21
N GLU A 247 20.04 24.79 -9.75
CA GLU A 247 20.79 25.52 -10.77
C GLU A 247 22.18 25.85 -10.17
N ILE A 248 23.23 25.44 -10.88
CA ILE A 248 24.64 25.70 -10.56
C ILE A 248 24.94 27.14 -10.87
#